data_b3d7c4857fd186b7650f061bc794a374
#
_entry.id   b3d7c4857fd186b7650f061bc794a374
#
_cell.length_a   1.000
_cell.length_b   1.000
_cell.length_c   1.000
_cell.angle_alpha   90.00
_cell.angle_beta   90.00
_cell.angle_gamma   90.00
#
_symmetry.space_group_name_H-M   'P 1'
#
loop_
_entity.id
_entity.type
_entity.pdbx_description
1 polymer ?
#
loop_
_entity_poly.entity_id
_entity_poly.type
_entity_poly.pdbx_seq_one_letter_code
_entity_poly.pdbx_strand_id
1 'polypeptide(L)'
;MKIVYCTDNICYMGGVPNITITKANGFVELGHDVWIIVTDNKLDPVFKVNPLVKVIDLNINYYEDDWKSLYHYLKSIVLKRRKHRIALEKVLNDLEPDVVISTGLSEKYFLANLKIKSNPIFIREMHLHRNYRIDIARTIITRFIARCINWYDYSFCIKKYDKIIVLTNEDKAANWSNDEKVCVIPNSNTICSDRISNLQNQKMITAGRLVYAKNYKSLINVWSLVKEKYPDWKLEIWGDGDMKNELKQQIENLDLTNEVILAGYTDNIMSKMLEASGFILTSLIEGFGLVLVEAMSCGLPVISYACKCGPKDIIEHGTNGFLCPLNDEKKLAEYICTIIEDKDLRVNMGEKSKKISEKYKFEVISRKWLELFDIELLKKRHKTTV
;
A
#
# COMPACT_ATOMS: atom_id res chain seq x y z
N MET A 1 0.65 -6.07 25.14
CA MET A 1 -0.34 -4.99 24.83
C MET A 1 -1.48 -5.59 24.04
N LYS A 2 -2.68 -5.02 24.17
CA LYS A 2 -3.83 -5.36 23.34
C LYS A 2 -3.96 -4.35 22.22
N ILE A 3 -3.76 -4.79 20.98
CA ILE A 3 -3.74 -3.97 19.76
C ILE A 3 -4.96 -4.29 18.91
N VAL A 4 -5.72 -3.28 18.54
CA VAL A 4 -6.92 -3.43 17.70
C VAL A 4 -6.74 -2.68 16.40
N TYR A 5 -6.87 -3.38 15.28
CA TYR A 5 -6.99 -2.79 13.94
C TYR A 5 -8.46 -2.61 13.58
N CYS A 6 -8.84 -1.42 13.13
CA CYS A 6 -10.15 -1.15 12.53
C CYS A 6 -9.96 -0.92 11.03
N THR A 7 -10.62 -1.73 10.20
CA THR A 7 -10.54 -1.65 8.74
C THR A 7 -11.89 -1.98 8.11
N ASP A 8 -12.08 -1.66 6.82
CA ASP A 8 -13.35 -1.93 6.15
C ASP A 8 -13.53 -3.45 5.92
N ASN A 9 -12.51 -4.13 5.41
CA ASN A 9 -12.52 -5.59 5.18
C ASN A 9 -11.09 -6.14 5.02
N ILE A 10 -10.97 -7.48 5.06
CA ILE A 10 -9.72 -8.22 4.82
C ILE A 10 -9.89 -9.33 3.76
N CYS A 11 -11.01 -9.35 3.05
CA CYS A 11 -11.38 -10.39 2.08
C CYS A 11 -11.02 -10.06 0.64
N TYR A 12 -10.62 -8.83 0.35
CA TYR A 12 -10.29 -8.40 -1.00
C TYR A 12 -8.79 -8.31 -1.22
N MET A 13 -8.39 -8.61 -2.47
CA MET A 13 -7.02 -8.41 -2.92
C MET A 13 -6.65 -6.92 -2.88
N GLY A 14 -5.62 -6.57 -2.11
CA GLY A 14 -5.16 -5.18 -2.01
C GLY A 14 -4.04 -4.99 -1.01
N GLY A 15 -3.32 -3.87 -1.16
CA GLY A 15 -2.20 -3.54 -0.27
C GLY A 15 -2.62 -3.32 1.19
N VAL A 16 -3.78 -2.70 1.44
CA VAL A 16 -4.25 -2.43 2.81
C VAL A 16 -4.62 -3.70 3.57
N PRO A 17 -5.44 -4.63 3.03
CA PRO A 17 -5.69 -5.91 3.67
C PRO A 17 -4.41 -6.70 3.92
N ASN A 18 -3.53 -6.82 2.91
CA ASN A 18 -2.27 -7.55 3.03
C ASN A 18 -1.41 -7.00 4.18
N ILE A 19 -1.14 -5.72 4.20
CA ILE A 19 -0.27 -5.11 5.22
C ILE A 19 -0.90 -5.13 6.61
N THR A 20 -2.23 -5.01 6.73
CA THR A 20 -2.95 -5.10 8.01
C THR A 20 -2.79 -6.50 8.59
N ILE A 21 -3.01 -7.55 7.78
CA ILE A 21 -2.84 -8.95 8.20
C ILE A 21 -1.39 -9.24 8.53
N THR A 22 -0.44 -8.82 7.69
CA THR A 22 1.01 -9.01 7.93
C THR A 22 1.43 -8.42 9.28
N LYS A 23 1.00 -7.20 9.59
CA LYS A 23 1.31 -6.56 10.88
C LYS A 23 0.62 -7.26 12.03
N ALA A 24 -0.66 -7.63 11.88
CA ALA A 24 -1.39 -8.34 12.92
C ALA A 24 -0.72 -9.69 13.25
N ASN A 25 -0.36 -10.47 12.23
CA ASN A 25 0.36 -11.73 12.38
C ASN A 25 1.69 -11.53 13.12
N GLY A 26 2.49 -10.56 12.67
CA GLY A 26 3.80 -10.31 13.27
C GLY A 26 3.70 -9.82 14.73
N PHE A 27 2.73 -8.97 15.09
CA PHE A 27 2.55 -8.54 16.47
C PHE A 27 2.08 -9.68 17.38
N VAL A 28 1.26 -10.61 16.89
CA VAL A 28 0.91 -11.82 17.64
C VAL A 28 2.14 -12.69 17.90
N GLU A 29 3.02 -12.85 16.91
CA GLU A 29 4.29 -13.58 17.06
C GLU A 29 5.24 -12.92 18.08
N LEU A 30 5.14 -11.61 18.25
CA LEU A 30 5.83 -10.86 19.30
C LEU A 30 5.13 -10.92 20.68
N GLY A 31 4.07 -11.73 20.83
CA GLY A 31 3.37 -11.96 22.10
C GLY A 31 2.33 -10.91 22.47
N HIS A 32 1.85 -10.12 21.51
CA HIS A 32 0.76 -9.16 21.73
C HIS A 32 -0.61 -9.82 21.48
N ASP A 33 -1.66 -9.34 22.18
CA ASP A 33 -3.05 -9.73 21.93
C ASP A 33 -3.61 -8.85 20.82
N VAL A 34 -3.82 -9.42 19.61
CA VAL A 34 -4.15 -8.66 18.41
C VAL A 34 -5.53 -9.00 17.89
N TRP A 35 -6.30 -7.96 17.61
CA TRP A 35 -7.66 -8.03 17.08
C TRP A 35 -7.78 -7.24 15.78
N ILE A 36 -8.56 -7.78 14.83
CA ILE A 36 -8.96 -7.05 13.62
C ILE A 36 -10.48 -6.91 13.66
N ILE A 37 -10.98 -5.68 13.65
CA ILE A 37 -12.41 -5.37 13.58
C ILE A 37 -12.70 -4.89 12.15
N VAL A 38 -13.64 -5.58 11.49
CA VAL A 38 -14.07 -5.28 10.12
C VAL A 38 -15.54 -4.91 10.06
N THR A 39 -15.96 -4.28 8.98
CA THR A 39 -17.36 -3.87 8.74
C THR A 39 -18.07 -4.71 7.71
N ASP A 40 -17.33 -5.37 6.81
CA ASP A 40 -17.85 -6.03 5.61
C ASP A 40 -16.99 -7.27 5.26
N ASN A 41 -17.13 -8.35 6.01
CA ASN A 41 -16.31 -9.56 5.84
C ASN A 41 -17.17 -10.75 5.38
N LYS A 42 -17.62 -10.72 4.12
CA LYS A 42 -18.50 -11.74 3.56
C LYS A 42 -17.80 -13.00 3.06
N LEU A 43 -16.51 -12.94 2.87
CA LEU A 43 -15.69 -14.00 2.30
C LEU A 43 -14.52 -14.30 3.24
N ASP A 44 -13.90 -15.46 3.06
CA ASP A 44 -12.66 -15.77 3.77
C ASP A 44 -11.55 -14.78 3.41
N PRO A 45 -10.64 -14.48 4.34
CA PRO A 45 -9.49 -13.63 4.08
C PRO A 45 -8.65 -14.18 2.93
N VAL A 46 -8.30 -13.31 1.97
CA VAL A 46 -7.44 -13.71 0.83
C VAL A 46 -6.01 -14.03 1.29
N PHE A 47 -5.54 -13.34 2.33
CA PHE A 47 -4.22 -13.56 2.93
C PHE A 47 -4.33 -14.41 4.19
N LYS A 48 -3.33 -15.23 4.46
CA LYS A 48 -3.32 -16.12 5.61
C LYS A 48 -3.26 -15.32 6.92
N VAL A 49 -4.31 -15.44 7.72
CA VAL A 49 -4.39 -14.86 9.06
C VAL A 49 -3.85 -15.89 10.07
N ASN A 50 -2.96 -15.46 10.97
CA ASN A 50 -2.49 -16.31 12.06
C ASN A 50 -3.67 -16.69 12.97
N PRO A 51 -3.85 -17.96 13.36
CA PRO A 51 -4.99 -18.40 14.18
C PRO A 51 -5.11 -17.69 15.55
N LEU A 52 -4.05 -17.08 16.03
CA LEU A 52 -4.05 -16.30 17.28
C LEU A 52 -4.58 -14.87 17.08
N VAL A 53 -4.65 -14.37 15.85
CA VAL A 53 -5.29 -13.08 15.54
C VAL A 53 -6.79 -13.27 15.58
N LYS A 54 -7.47 -12.48 16.39
CA LYS A 54 -8.92 -12.56 16.55
C LYS A 54 -9.60 -11.56 15.61
N VAL A 55 -10.59 -12.05 14.84
CA VAL A 55 -11.31 -11.22 13.88
C VAL A 55 -12.77 -11.06 14.32
N ILE A 56 -13.26 -9.82 14.35
CA ILE A 56 -14.66 -9.48 14.63
C ILE A 56 -15.24 -8.75 13.43
N ASP A 57 -16.32 -9.29 12.86
CA ASP A 57 -17.13 -8.57 11.88
C ASP A 57 -18.31 -7.87 12.57
N LEU A 58 -18.40 -6.55 12.39
CA LEU A 58 -19.51 -5.73 12.89
C LEU A 58 -20.75 -5.84 12.01
N ASN A 59 -20.63 -6.47 10.87
CA ASN A 59 -21.72 -6.73 9.91
C ASN A 59 -22.52 -5.45 9.58
N ILE A 60 -21.81 -4.39 9.21
CA ILE A 60 -22.40 -3.09 8.84
C ILE A 60 -22.82 -3.08 7.39
N ASN A 61 -22.05 -3.78 6.52
CA ASN A 61 -22.37 -3.99 5.11
C ASN A 61 -22.48 -2.68 4.31
N TYR A 62 -21.44 -1.83 4.33
CA TYR A 62 -21.43 -0.56 3.60
C TYR A 62 -21.57 -0.74 2.09
N TYR A 63 -21.14 -1.87 1.53
CA TYR A 63 -21.12 -2.15 0.09
C TYR A 63 -22.39 -2.85 -0.45
N GLU A 64 -23.39 -3.10 0.40
CA GLU A 64 -24.63 -3.80 0.00
C GLU A 64 -25.75 -2.91 -0.54
N ASP A 65 -25.56 -1.61 -0.59
CA ASP A 65 -26.66 -0.72 -0.98
C ASP A 65 -26.87 -0.71 -2.50
N ASP A 66 -28.05 -1.14 -2.93
CA ASP A 66 -28.60 -0.82 -4.24
C ASP A 66 -28.75 0.71 -4.36
N TRP A 67 -28.07 1.30 -5.32
CA TRP A 67 -28.04 2.74 -5.59
C TRP A 67 -29.35 3.23 -6.23
N LYS A 68 -30.48 3.12 -5.52
CA LYS A 68 -31.79 3.50 -6.03
C LYS A 68 -31.94 5.02 -6.23
N SER A 69 -31.30 5.82 -5.37
CA SER A 69 -31.19 7.27 -5.52
C SER A 69 -30.13 7.85 -4.58
N LEU A 70 -29.63 9.06 -4.89
CA LEU A 70 -28.67 9.78 -4.04
C LEU A 70 -29.20 10.02 -2.60
N TYR A 71 -30.50 10.30 -2.47
CA TYR A 71 -31.14 10.48 -1.15
C TYR A 71 -31.11 9.19 -0.32
N HIS A 72 -31.49 8.06 -0.90
CA HIS A 72 -31.45 6.76 -0.21
C HIS A 72 -30.03 6.37 0.19
N TYR A 73 -29.07 6.62 -0.69
CA TYR A 73 -27.65 6.40 -0.41
C TYR A 73 -27.15 7.23 0.77
N LEU A 74 -27.38 8.55 0.79
CA LEU A 74 -26.98 9.42 1.88
C LEU A 74 -27.63 9.04 3.21
N LYS A 75 -28.95 8.71 3.18
CA LYS A 75 -29.66 8.24 4.37
C LYS A 75 -29.08 6.92 4.90
N SER A 76 -28.81 5.97 4.00
CA SER A 76 -28.22 4.68 4.37
C SER A 76 -26.83 4.87 5.02
N ILE A 77 -25.96 5.68 4.42
CA ILE A 77 -24.63 5.98 5.02
C ILE A 77 -24.76 6.55 6.43
N VAL A 78 -25.67 7.48 6.66
CA VAL A 78 -25.85 8.08 8.01
C VAL A 78 -26.29 7.03 9.03
N LEU A 79 -27.27 6.18 8.65
CA LEU A 79 -27.77 5.11 9.53
C LEU A 79 -26.68 4.05 9.80
N LYS A 80 -25.97 3.62 8.75
CA LYS A 80 -24.87 2.67 8.87
C LYS A 80 -23.72 3.21 9.73
N ARG A 81 -23.35 4.48 9.57
CA ARG A 81 -22.35 5.13 10.46
C ARG A 81 -22.80 5.15 11.92
N ARG A 82 -24.09 5.43 12.20
CA ARG A 82 -24.62 5.38 13.56
C ARG A 82 -24.55 3.96 14.14
N LYS A 83 -25.00 2.96 13.38
CA LYS A 83 -24.89 1.52 13.76
C LYS A 83 -23.44 1.14 14.01
N HIS A 84 -22.54 1.49 13.10
CA HIS A 84 -21.10 1.21 13.19
C HIS A 84 -20.50 1.84 14.46
N ARG A 85 -20.77 3.11 14.71
CA ARG A 85 -20.28 3.80 15.91
C ARG A 85 -20.70 3.09 17.19
N ILE A 86 -21.99 2.72 17.34
CA ILE A 86 -22.51 2.05 18.53
C ILE A 86 -21.89 0.66 18.69
N ALA A 87 -21.83 -0.12 17.62
CA ALA A 87 -21.26 -1.46 17.65
C ALA A 87 -19.75 -1.43 17.99
N LEU A 88 -19.00 -0.53 17.35
CA LEU A 88 -17.57 -0.40 17.56
C LEU A 88 -17.26 0.09 18.98
N GLU A 89 -18.00 1.09 19.50
CA GLU A 89 -17.83 1.58 20.87
C GLU A 89 -18.08 0.48 21.92
N LYS A 90 -19.11 -0.35 21.70
CA LYS A 90 -19.38 -1.51 22.57
C LYS A 90 -18.22 -2.50 22.53
N VAL A 91 -17.80 -2.95 21.35
CA VAL A 91 -16.73 -3.93 21.21
C VAL A 91 -15.42 -3.42 21.80
N LEU A 92 -15.06 -2.17 21.57
CA LEU A 92 -13.84 -1.58 22.14
C LEU A 92 -13.90 -1.46 23.67
N ASN A 93 -15.08 -1.18 24.25
CA ASN A 93 -15.25 -1.17 25.70
C ASN A 93 -15.21 -2.56 26.33
N ASP A 94 -15.65 -3.59 25.60
CA ASP A 94 -15.59 -4.98 26.06
C ASP A 94 -14.14 -5.53 25.95
N LEU A 95 -13.39 -5.08 24.95
CA LEU A 95 -12.00 -5.48 24.72
C LEU A 95 -11.00 -4.73 25.60
N GLU A 96 -11.25 -3.50 25.94
CA GLU A 96 -10.34 -2.61 26.69
C GLU A 96 -8.92 -2.58 26.07
N PRO A 97 -8.78 -2.12 24.80
CA PRO A 97 -7.48 -2.10 24.11
C PRO A 97 -6.53 -1.06 24.69
N ASP A 98 -5.22 -1.30 24.52
CA ASP A 98 -4.17 -0.30 24.75
C ASP A 98 -4.02 0.64 23.55
N VAL A 99 -4.13 0.08 22.33
CA VAL A 99 -3.91 0.79 21.06
C VAL A 99 -5.00 0.43 20.08
N VAL A 100 -5.56 1.44 19.41
CA VAL A 100 -6.53 1.28 18.32
C VAL A 100 -6.00 1.96 17.07
N ILE A 101 -5.81 1.19 16.00
CA ILE A 101 -5.26 1.63 14.71
C ILE A 101 -6.37 1.63 13.67
N SER A 102 -6.67 2.79 13.10
CA SER A 102 -7.65 2.99 12.03
C SER A 102 -6.95 2.94 10.67
N THR A 103 -7.31 2.00 9.83
CA THR A 103 -6.84 1.89 8.43
C THR A 103 -7.98 2.06 7.43
N GLY A 104 -9.22 1.81 7.82
CA GLY A 104 -10.41 1.89 6.98
C GLY A 104 -10.85 3.32 6.63
N LEU A 105 -11.86 3.43 5.81
CA LEU A 105 -12.39 4.71 5.36
C LEU A 105 -13.60 5.18 6.18
N SER A 106 -14.29 4.24 6.81
CA SER A 106 -15.59 4.49 7.43
C SER A 106 -15.49 4.99 8.88
N GLU A 107 -14.64 4.35 9.69
CA GLU A 107 -14.48 4.66 11.12
C GLU A 107 -13.71 5.95 11.39
N LYS A 108 -12.91 6.43 10.46
CA LYS A 108 -12.08 7.64 10.60
C LYS A 108 -12.88 8.89 11.03
N TYR A 109 -14.17 8.93 10.74
CA TYR A 109 -15.04 10.07 11.04
C TYR A 109 -15.43 10.18 12.51
N PHE A 110 -15.40 9.09 13.27
CA PHE A 110 -15.92 9.05 14.63
C PHE A 110 -15.03 8.30 15.63
N LEU A 111 -14.12 7.43 15.19
CA LEU A 111 -13.35 6.55 16.08
C LEU A 111 -12.63 7.32 17.19
N ALA A 112 -11.88 8.37 16.84
CA ALA A 112 -11.14 9.17 17.82
C ALA A 112 -12.03 10.02 18.75
N ASN A 113 -13.37 9.97 18.59
CA ASN A 113 -14.34 10.62 19.48
C ASN A 113 -15.11 9.62 20.36
N LEU A 114 -14.81 8.31 20.23
CA LEU A 114 -15.44 7.31 21.09
C LEU A 114 -14.95 7.44 22.51
N LYS A 115 -15.85 7.19 23.46
CA LYS A 115 -15.51 7.17 24.88
C LYS A 115 -15.22 5.73 25.30
N ILE A 116 -13.94 5.36 25.26
CA ILE A 116 -13.48 4.02 25.61
C ILE A 116 -12.89 4.04 27.03
N LYS A 117 -13.32 3.11 27.87
CA LYS A 117 -12.95 3.05 29.30
C LYS A 117 -11.44 2.92 29.52
N SER A 118 -10.78 2.11 28.69
CA SER A 118 -9.32 1.91 28.75
C SER A 118 -8.51 3.12 28.29
N ASN A 119 -9.14 4.15 27.71
CA ASN A 119 -8.49 5.34 27.17
C ASN A 119 -7.32 5.00 26.21
N PRO A 120 -7.57 4.21 25.16
CA PRO A 120 -6.51 3.72 24.28
C PRO A 120 -5.84 4.84 23.48
N ILE A 121 -4.66 4.56 22.93
CA ILE A 121 -4.06 5.43 21.92
C ILE A 121 -4.83 5.22 20.61
N PHE A 122 -5.35 6.30 20.01
CA PHE A 122 -5.95 6.28 18.69
C PHE A 122 -4.95 6.70 17.63
N ILE A 123 -4.62 5.78 16.72
CA ILE A 123 -3.69 6.01 15.63
C ILE A 123 -4.43 5.96 14.29
N ARG A 124 -4.23 6.96 13.44
CA ARG A 124 -4.66 6.91 12.05
C ARG A 124 -3.48 6.50 11.16
N GLU A 125 -3.57 5.38 10.48
CA GLU A 125 -2.60 4.96 9.49
C GLU A 125 -3.08 5.32 8.08
N MET A 126 -2.26 6.05 7.33
CA MET A 126 -2.57 6.56 6.01
C MET A 126 -1.87 5.70 4.96
N HIS A 127 -2.63 4.88 4.22
CA HIS A 127 -2.10 4.04 3.14
C HIS A 127 -1.99 4.74 1.78
N LEU A 128 -2.53 5.95 1.70
CA LEU A 128 -2.44 6.83 0.53
C LEU A 128 -2.02 8.21 1.03
N HIS A 129 -1.25 8.94 0.24
CA HIS A 129 -0.83 10.29 0.63
C HIS A 129 -2.03 11.25 0.74
N ARG A 130 -1.86 12.32 1.51
CA ARG A 130 -2.94 13.26 1.88
C ARG A 130 -3.75 13.76 0.68
N ASN A 131 -3.10 14.09 -0.43
CA ASN A 131 -3.74 14.71 -1.59
C ASN A 131 -4.16 13.71 -2.68
N TYR A 132 -4.08 12.40 -2.42
CA TYR A 132 -4.38 11.34 -3.39
C TYR A 132 -5.70 11.58 -4.16
N ARG A 133 -6.80 11.92 -3.46
CA ARG A 133 -8.11 12.18 -4.10
C ARG A 133 -8.08 13.35 -5.08
N ILE A 134 -7.28 14.38 -4.77
CA ILE A 134 -7.13 15.56 -5.62
C ILE A 134 -6.33 15.22 -6.87
N ASP A 135 -5.29 14.41 -6.69
CA ASP A 135 -4.37 14.03 -7.77
C ASP A 135 -5.00 13.08 -8.78
N ILE A 136 -5.91 12.19 -8.35
CA ILE A 136 -6.65 11.30 -9.27
C ILE A 136 -7.89 11.95 -9.89
N ALA A 137 -8.31 13.13 -9.44
CA ALA A 137 -9.50 13.80 -9.94
C ALA A 137 -9.29 14.32 -11.37
N ARG A 138 -10.11 13.84 -12.31
CA ARG A 138 -9.97 14.11 -13.76
C ARG A 138 -10.61 15.42 -14.20
N THR A 139 -11.60 15.95 -13.46
CA THR A 139 -12.32 17.18 -13.83
C THR A 139 -12.13 18.25 -12.77
N ILE A 140 -12.39 19.51 -13.14
CA ILE A 140 -12.35 20.65 -12.21
C ILE A 140 -13.35 20.46 -11.07
N ILE A 141 -14.54 19.95 -11.37
CA ILE A 141 -15.60 19.70 -10.38
C ILE A 141 -15.18 18.62 -9.40
N THR A 142 -14.71 17.46 -9.88
CA THR A 142 -14.26 16.38 -9.01
C THR A 142 -13.05 16.79 -8.16
N ARG A 143 -12.17 17.64 -8.71
CA ARG A 143 -11.02 18.19 -7.95
C ARG A 143 -11.46 19.14 -6.85
N PHE A 144 -12.46 20.00 -7.11
CA PHE A 144 -13.03 20.87 -6.09
C PHE A 144 -13.69 20.08 -4.97
N ILE A 145 -14.52 19.08 -5.30
CA ILE A 145 -15.16 18.18 -4.33
C ILE A 145 -14.09 17.47 -3.50
N ALA A 146 -13.04 16.95 -4.15
CA ALA A 146 -11.94 16.28 -3.46
C ALA A 146 -11.22 17.19 -2.45
N ARG A 147 -11.03 18.49 -2.80
CA ARG A 147 -10.47 19.51 -1.88
C ARG A 147 -11.37 19.74 -0.67
N CYS A 148 -12.68 19.88 -0.87
CA CYS A 148 -13.64 20.06 0.22
C CYS A 148 -13.65 18.84 1.16
N ILE A 149 -13.66 17.62 0.61
CA ILE A 149 -13.61 16.39 1.40
C ILE A 149 -12.30 16.30 2.17
N ASN A 150 -11.16 16.56 1.52
CA ASN A 150 -9.86 16.56 2.20
C ASN A 150 -9.82 17.60 3.34
N TRP A 151 -10.27 18.82 3.09
CA TRP A 151 -10.31 19.85 4.12
C TRP A 151 -11.14 19.39 5.32
N TYR A 152 -12.33 18.83 5.12
CA TYR A 152 -13.15 18.28 6.19
C TYR A 152 -12.46 17.12 6.91
N ASP A 153 -11.96 16.13 6.18
CA ASP A 153 -11.29 14.95 6.75
C ASP A 153 -10.12 15.38 7.67
N TYR A 154 -9.27 16.28 7.20
CA TYR A 154 -8.07 16.69 7.95
C TYR A 154 -8.35 17.72 9.05
N SER A 155 -9.29 18.63 8.85
CA SER A 155 -9.59 19.67 9.85
C SER A 155 -10.42 19.16 11.02
N PHE A 156 -11.34 18.22 10.78
CA PHE A 156 -12.33 17.81 11.78
C PHE A 156 -12.23 16.36 12.21
N CYS A 157 -11.66 15.47 11.41
CA CYS A 157 -11.62 14.04 11.73
C CYS A 157 -10.22 13.59 12.15
N ILE A 158 -9.24 13.75 11.26
CA ILE A 158 -7.90 13.16 11.45
C ILE A 158 -7.11 13.85 12.57
N LYS A 159 -7.26 15.16 12.75
CA LYS A 159 -6.60 15.91 13.85
C LYS A 159 -6.93 15.41 15.26
N LYS A 160 -8.02 14.66 15.42
CA LYS A 160 -8.46 14.13 16.70
C LYS A 160 -7.71 12.89 17.16
N TYR A 161 -7.03 12.21 16.22
CA TYR A 161 -6.17 11.09 16.56
C TYR A 161 -4.96 11.53 17.37
N ASP A 162 -4.47 10.65 18.23
CA ASP A 162 -3.26 10.90 19.02
C ASP A 162 -2.03 10.95 18.10
N LYS A 163 -1.97 10.04 17.13
CA LYS A 163 -0.92 10.00 16.10
C LYS A 163 -1.49 9.69 14.73
N ILE A 164 -0.76 10.17 13.72
CA ILE A 164 -1.02 9.94 12.30
C ILE A 164 0.23 9.32 11.71
N ILE A 165 0.09 8.13 11.12
CA ILE A 165 1.20 7.45 10.47
C ILE A 165 1.07 7.63 8.97
N VAL A 166 2.12 8.15 8.36
CA VAL A 166 2.33 8.22 6.91
C VAL A 166 3.46 7.30 6.52
N LEU A 167 3.47 6.83 5.28
CA LEU A 167 4.37 5.76 4.85
C LEU A 167 5.71 6.27 4.30
N THR A 168 5.79 7.57 3.94
CA THR A 168 6.95 8.14 3.23
C THR A 168 7.35 9.48 3.81
N ASN A 169 8.65 9.78 3.73
CA ASN A 169 9.17 11.09 4.09
C ASN A 169 8.68 12.17 3.10
N GLU A 170 8.51 11.79 1.82
CA GLU A 170 7.97 12.69 0.80
C GLU A 170 6.56 13.18 1.18
N ASP A 171 5.64 12.28 1.60
CA ASP A 171 4.30 12.70 2.03
C ASP A 171 4.35 13.60 3.26
N LYS A 172 5.16 13.22 4.27
CA LYS A 172 5.33 14.04 5.46
C LYS A 172 5.81 15.45 5.10
N ALA A 173 6.88 15.57 4.32
CA ALA A 173 7.46 16.85 3.96
C ALA A 173 6.52 17.71 3.11
N ALA A 174 5.82 17.10 2.14
CA ALA A 174 4.97 17.83 1.20
C ALA A 174 3.61 18.26 1.78
N ASN A 175 3.05 17.47 2.72
CA ASN A 175 1.64 17.60 3.09
C ASN A 175 1.37 17.82 4.58
N TRP A 176 2.36 17.63 5.46
CA TRP A 176 2.14 17.58 6.91
C TRP A 176 3.06 18.49 7.71
N SER A 177 3.80 19.35 7.05
CA SER A 177 4.85 20.24 7.59
C SER A 177 4.69 20.49 9.09
N ASN A 178 5.68 20.10 9.90
CA ASN A 178 5.81 20.36 11.34
C ASN A 178 4.64 19.90 12.26
N ASP A 179 3.72 19.06 11.78
CA ASP A 179 2.72 18.46 12.66
C ASP A 179 3.39 17.33 13.48
N GLU A 180 3.61 17.57 14.77
CA GLU A 180 4.25 16.64 15.71
C GLU A 180 3.47 15.33 15.89
N LYS A 181 2.20 15.32 15.50
CA LYS A 181 1.39 14.09 15.51
C LYS A 181 1.75 13.16 14.37
N VAL A 182 2.39 13.65 13.32
CA VAL A 182 2.69 12.87 12.11
C VAL A 182 4.04 12.20 12.19
N CYS A 183 4.01 10.88 12.19
CA CYS A 183 5.21 10.03 12.20
C CYS A 183 5.32 9.27 10.86
N VAL A 184 6.55 9.06 10.40
CA VAL A 184 6.82 8.21 9.23
C VAL A 184 7.17 6.81 9.69
N ILE A 185 6.28 5.86 9.40
CA ILE A 185 6.54 4.43 9.59
C ILE A 185 6.17 3.74 8.27
N PRO A 186 7.17 3.30 7.49
CA PRO A 186 6.91 2.61 6.21
C PRO A 186 6.21 1.27 6.43
N ASN A 187 5.59 0.76 5.37
CA ASN A 187 5.09 -0.60 5.40
C ASN A 187 6.24 -1.60 5.53
N SER A 188 6.00 -2.67 6.27
CA SER A 188 6.90 -3.83 6.25
C SER A 188 6.76 -4.60 4.95
N ASN A 189 7.83 -5.26 4.54
CA ASN A 189 7.78 -6.21 3.43
C ASN A 189 6.83 -7.36 3.77
N THR A 190 6.01 -7.76 2.81
CA THR A 190 5.08 -8.89 2.94
C THR A 190 5.66 -10.18 2.37
N ILE A 191 6.76 -10.08 1.64
CA ILE A 191 7.48 -11.21 1.04
C ILE A 191 8.88 -11.29 1.67
N CYS A 192 9.14 -12.35 2.41
CA CYS A 192 10.47 -12.67 2.91
C CYS A 192 11.04 -13.83 2.09
N SER A 193 12.10 -13.58 1.34
CA SER A 193 12.80 -14.61 0.59
C SER A 193 14.25 -14.70 1.06
N ASP A 194 14.69 -15.91 1.41
CA ASP A 194 16.11 -16.19 1.65
C ASP A 194 16.87 -16.41 0.33
N ARG A 195 16.14 -16.66 -0.77
CA ARG A 195 16.69 -16.79 -2.12
C ARG A 195 16.65 -15.46 -2.83
N ILE A 196 17.60 -15.26 -3.74
CA ILE A 196 17.65 -14.13 -4.67
C ILE A 196 17.62 -14.64 -6.10
N SER A 197 17.16 -13.80 -7.02
CA SER A 197 17.23 -14.09 -8.45
C SER A 197 18.70 -14.19 -8.87
N ASN A 198 18.99 -15.10 -9.81
CA ASN A 198 20.29 -15.18 -10.46
C ASN A 198 20.51 -14.09 -11.53
N LEU A 199 19.46 -13.32 -11.87
CA LEU A 199 19.46 -12.23 -12.84
C LEU A 199 19.95 -12.59 -14.25
N GLN A 200 19.80 -13.86 -14.64
CA GLN A 200 20.30 -14.37 -15.94
C GLN A 200 19.20 -14.52 -17.00
N ASN A 201 17.94 -14.62 -16.57
CA ASN A 201 16.84 -14.77 -17.50
C ASN A 201 16.60 -13.44 -18.25
N GLN A 202 16.33 -13.54 -19.53
CA GLN A 202 15.99 -12.40 -20.38
C GLN A 202 14.54 -11.95 -20.15
N LYS A 203 14.26 -11.56 -18.89
CA LYS A 203 12.91 -11.26 -18.40
C LYS A 203 12.91 -10.09 -17.43
N MET A 204 12.09 -9.10 -17.74
CA MET A 204 11.67 -8.06 -16.80
C MET A 204 10.25 -8.35 -16.29
N ILE A 205 9.96 -7.94 -15.07
CA ILE A 205 8.65 -8.19 -14.45
C ILE A 205 8.07 -6.90 -13.88
N THR A 206 6.75 -6.83 -13.87
CA THR A 206 5.96 -5.88 -13.08
C THR A 206 4.76 -6.58 -12.47
N ALA A 207 4.24 -6.07 -11.36
CA ALA A 207 3.08 -6.66 -10.70
C ALA A 207 2.17 -5.59 -10.08
N GLY A 208 0.84 -5.79 -10.22
CA GLY A 208 -0.17 -4.93 -9.63
C GLY A 208 -1.49 -4.99 -10.37
N ARG A 209 -2.53 -4.34 -9.82
CA ARG A 209 -3.84 -4.29 -10.47
C ARG A 209 -3.76 -3.59 -11.83
N LEU A 210 -4.42 -4.11 -12.84
CA LEU A 210 -4.48 -3.53 -14.18
C LEU A 210 -5.47 -2.35 -14.20
N VAL A 211 -5.06 -1.23 -13.57
CA VAL A 211 -5.86 0.00 -13.44
C VAL A 211 -5.07 1.22 -13.92
N TYR A 212 -5.78 2.30 -14.23
CA TYR A 212 -5.19 3.53 -14.75
C TYR A 212 -3.98 4.04 -13.95
N ALA A 213 -4.07 4.00 -12.61
CA ALA A 213 -3.02 4.51 -11.73
C ALA A 213 -1.67 3.77 -11.87
N LYS A 214 -1.66 2.53 -12.35
CA LYS A 214 -0.44 1.72 -12.58
C LYS A 214 0.23 2.01 -13.91
N ASN A 215 -0.48 2.68 -14.85
CA ASN A 215 0.06 3.21 -16.09
C ASN A 215 0.80 2.18 -16.97
N TYR A 216 0.28 0.95 -17.03
CA TYR A 216 0.86 -0.10 -17.87
C TYR A 216 0.85 0.23 -19.36
N LYS A 217 -0.02 1.17 -19.81
CA LYS A 217 0.03 1.67 -21.20
C LYS A 217 1.39 2.28 -21.54
N SER A 218 1.91 3.15 -20.66
CA SER A 218 3.23 3.73 -20.84
C SER A 218 4.31 2.65 -20.83
N LEU A 219 4.21 1.61 -19.98
CA LEU A 219 5.18 0.53 -19.95
C LEU A 219 5.20 -0.27 -21.26
N ILE A 220 4.03 -0.52 -21.87
CA ILE A 220 3.93 -1.19 -23.17
C ILE A 220 4.55 -0.33 -24.26
N ASN A 221 4.33 1.00 -24.27
CA ASN A 221 5.01 1.90 -25.20
C ASN A 221 6.53 1.88 -25.00
N VAL A 222 6.98 1.92 -23.76
CA VAL A 222 8.42 1.81 -23.43
C VAL A 222 9.00 0.50 -23.94
N TRP A 223 8.24 -0.60 -23.82
CA TRP A 223 8.71 -1.90 -24.27
C TRP A 223 8.88 -1.98 -25.79
N SER A 224 8.08 -1.24 -26.59
CA SER A 224 8.29 -1.17 -28.03
C SER A 224 9.67 -0.60 -28.40
N LEU A 225 10.17 0.38 -27.61
CA LEU A 225 11.53 0.93 -27.79
C LEU A 225 12.63 -0.05 -27.35
N VAL A 226 12.35 -0.82 -26.28
CA VAL A 226 13.31 -1.84 -25.78
C VAL A 226 13.42 -3.01 -26.76
N LYS A 227 12.29 -3.48 -27.32
CA LYS A 227 12.25 -4.59 -28.30
C LYS A 227 13.13 -4.34 -29.52
N GLU A 228 13.22 -3.10 -30.02
CA GLU A 228 14.03 -2.75 -31.17
C GLU A 228 15.52 -3.14 -30.98
N LYS A 229 16.02 -3.06 -29.74
CA LYS A 229 17.41 -3.38 -29.40
C LYS A 229 17.58 -4.80 -28.82
N TYR A 230 16.58 -5.28 -28.10
CA TYR A 230 16.64 -6.54 -27.34
C TYR A 230 15.40 -7.40 -27.57
N PRO A 231 15.23 -7.97 -28.81
CA PRO A 231 14.04 -8.72 -29.20
C PRO A 231 13.83 -10.01 -28.40
N ASP A 232 14.88 -10.58 -27.81
CA ASP A 232 14.81 -11.81 -27.02
C ASP A 232 14.32 -11.58 -25.58
N TRP A 233 14.30 -10.32 -25.11
CA TRP A 233 13.83 -9.99 -23.78
C TRP A 233 12.32 -9.95 -23.73
N LYS A 234 11.77 -10.41 -22.58
CA LYS A 234 10.33 -10.46 -22.33
C LYS A 234 9.96 -9.54 -21.17
N LEU A 235 8.75 -8.99 -21.22
CA LEU A 235 8.10 -8.27 -20.16
C LEU A 235 6.90 -9.08 -19.66
N GLU A 236 6.91 -9.48 -18.40
CA GLU A 236 5.74 -10.10 -17.77
C GLU A 236 5.00 -9.08 -16.90
N ILE A 237 3.71 -8.91 -17.17
CA ILE A 237 2.80 -8.05 -16.39
C ILE A 237 1.86 -8.95 -15.59
N TRP A 238 2.09 -9.03 -14.29
CA TRP A 238 1.31 -9.86 -13.35
C TRP A 238 0.22 -9.06 -12.69
N GLY A 239 -1.01 -9.54 -12.75
CA GLY A 239 -2.19 -8.95 -12.14
C GLY A 239 -3.41 -9.03 -13.03
N ASP A 240 -4.53 -8.50 -12.52
CA ASP A 240 -5.80 -8.39 -13.23
C ASP A 240 -6.46 -7.05 -12.94
N GLY A 241 -7.46 -6.65 -13.74
CA GLY A 241 -8.19 -5.40 -13.57
C GLY A 241 -8.85 -4.90 -14.85
N ASP A 242 -9.56 -3.80 -14.71
CA ASP A 242 -10.48 -3.24 -15.72
C ASP A 242 -9.79 -2.89 -17.05
N MET A 243 -8.49 -2.63 -17.03
CA MET A 243 -7.74 -2.26 -18.24
C MET A 243 -7.22 -3.44 -19.05
N LYS A 244 -7.45 -4.69 -18.63
CA LYS A 244 -6.87 -5.89 -19.28
C LYS A 244 -7.13 -5.94 -20.79
N ASN A 245 -8.35 -5.72 -21.23
CA ASN A 245 -8.70 -5.77 -22.65
C ASN A 245 -8.05 -4.65 -23.45
N GLU A 246 -7.98 -3.44 -22.86
CA GLU A 246 -7.36 -2.28 -23.49
C GLU A 246 -5.84 -2.47 -23.64
N LEU A 247 -5.18 -3.03 -22.62
CA LEU A 247 -3.75 -3.35 -22.67
C LEU A 247 -3.47 -4.47 -23.69
N LYS A 248 -4.31 -5.49 -23.77
CA LYS A 248 -4.20 -6.55 -24.78
C LYS A 248 -4.26 -5.98 -26.20
N GLN A 249 -5.24 -5.14 -26.48
CA GLN A 249 -5.36 -4.49 -27.78
C GLN A 249 -4.14 -3.60 -28.11
N GLN A 250 -3.58 -2.89 -27.11
CA GLN A 250 -2.37 -2.09 -27.30
C GLN A 250 -1.16 -2.96 -27.65
N ILE A 251 -0.99 -4.10 -26.98
CA ILE A 251 0.08 -5.08 -27.26
C ILE A 251 -0.03 -5.59 -28.72
N GLU A 252 -1.23 -5.94 -29.14
CA GLU A 252 -1.51 -6.40 -30.52
C GLU A 252 -1.20 -5.29 -31.54
N ASN A 253 -1.66 -4.06 -31.30
CA ASN A 253 -1.44 -2.92 -32.21
C ASN A 253 0.03 -2.51 -32.36
N LEU A 254 0.88 -2.84 -31.39
CA LEU A 254 2.31 -2.55 -31.39
C LEU A 254 3.17 -3.77 -31.78
N ASP A 255 2.55 -4.86 -32.23
CA ASP A 255 3.23 -6.13 -32.58
C ASP A 255 4.13 -6.66 -31.46
N LEU A 256 3.65 -6.57 -30.20
CA LEU A 256 4.39 -6.99 -29.00
C LEU A 256 3.88 -8.30 -28.39
N THR A 257 3.07 -9.07 -29.10
CA THR A 257 2.40 -10.28 -28.57
C THR A 257 3.35 -11.37 -28.10
N ASN A 258 4.56 -11.40 -28.67
CA ASN A 258 5.59 -12.36 -28.27
C ASN A 258 6.50 -11.86 -27.15
N GLU A 259 6.58 -10.54 -26.91
CA GLU A 259 7.51 -9.92 -25.96
C GLU A 259 6.83 -9.45 -24.70
N VAL A 260 5.55 -9.05 -24.75
CA VAL A 260 4.80 -8.56 -23.59
C VAL A 260 3.67 -9.51 -23.23
N ILE A 261 3.76 -10.09 -22.06
CA ILE A 261 2.85 -11.12 -21.56
C ILE A 261 1.97 -10.57 -20.44
N LEU A 262 0.65 -10.50 -20.65
CA LEU A 262 -0.31 -10.29 -19.58
C LEU A 262 -0.51 -11.63 -18.84
N ALA A 263 0.30 -11.86 -17.82
CA ALA A 263 0.43 -13.16 -17.17
C ALA A 263 -0.73 -13.52 -16.24
N GLY A 264 -1.64 -12.56 -15.98
CA GLY A 264 -2.76 -12.77 -15.09
C GLY A 264 -2.38 -12.72 -13.61
N TYR A 265 -3.30 -13.16 -12.76
CA TYR A 265 -3.11 -13.20 -11.32
C TYR A 265 -2.27 -14.40 -10.88
N THR A 266 -1.49 -14.22 -9.83
CA THR A 266 -0.79 -15.30 -9.11
C THR A 266 -0.86 -15.05 -7.61
N ASP A 267 -0.96 -16.11 -6.82
CA ASP A 267 -0.80 -16.11 -5.37
C ASP A 267 0.67 -16.19 -4.93
N ASN A 268 1.57 -16.52 -5.86
CA ASN A 268 3.00 -16.66 -5.61
C ASN A 268 3.84 -15.75 -6.52
N ILE A 269 3.68 -14.44 -6.37
CA ILE A 269 4.45 -13.45 -7.14
C ILE A 269 5.95 -13.53 -6.82
N MET A 270 6.33 -13.97 -5.61
CA MET A 270 7.72 -14.15 -5.21
C MET A 270 8.45 -15.12 -6.15
N SER A 271 7.85 -16.26 -6.50
CA SER A 271 8.48 -17.23 -7.42
C SER A 271 8.74 -16.60 -8.79
N LYS A 272 7.86 -15.73 -9.27
CA LYS A 272 7.98 -15.03 -10.54
C LYS A 272 9.07 -13.95 -10.50
N MET A 273 9.17 -13.24 -9.39
CA MET A 273 10.26 -12.28 -9.16
C MET A 273 11.63 -12.98 -9.12
N LEU A 274 11.74 -14.15 -8.51
CA LEU A 274 12.99 -14.93 -8.47
C LEU A 274 13.44 -15.43 -9.86
N GLU A 275 12.53 -15.51 -10.82
CA GLU A 275 12.82 -15.87 -12.21
C GLU A 275 13.13 -14.66 -13.12
N ALA A 276 13.03 -13.44 -12.61
CA ALA A 276 13.22 -12.23 -13.40
C ALA A 276 14.63 -11.63 -13.21
N SER A 277 15.02 -10.71 -14.10
CA SER A 277 16.28 -9.98 -14.05
C SER A 277 16.15 -8.51 -13.68
N GLY A 278 14.93 -8.03 -13.48
CA GLY A 278 14.65 -6.67 -13.01
C GLY A 278 13.15 -6.44 -12.85
N PHE A 279 12.82 -5.43 -12.07
CA PHE A 279 11.44 -5.04 -11.79
C PHE A 279 11.17 -3.60 -12.26
N ILE A 280 10.02 -3.36 -12.88
CA ILE A 280 9.65 -2.05 -13.41
C ILE A 280 8.33 -1.59 -12.78
N LEU A 281 8.28 -0.32 -12.32
CA LEU A 281 7.07 0.31 -11.81
C LEU A 281 6.78 1.61 -12.57
N THR A 282 5.65 1.67 -13.26
CA THR A 282 5.24 2.84 -14.06
C THR A 282 4.08 3.63 -13.47
N SER A 283 3.77 3.41 -12.21
CA SER A 283 2.63 4.04 -11.55
C SER A 283 2.68 5.57 -11.65
N LEU A 284 1.51 6.18 -11.86
CA LEU A 284 1.33 7.63 -11.82
C LEU A 284 1.35 8.15 -10.38
N ILE A 285 0.95 7.29 -9.44
CA ILE A 285 0.81 7.63 -8.03
C ILE A 285 0.83 6.36 -7.18
N GLU A 286 1.49 6.44 -6.04
CA GLU A 286 1.55 5.36 -5.05
C GLU A 286 1.20 5.88 -3.65
N GLY A 287 0.95 4.96 -2.72
CA GLY A 287 0.94 5.25 -1.29
C GLY A 287 2.30 4.96 -0.64
N PHE A 288 2.97 3.92 -1.15
CA PHE A 288 4.30 3.48 -0.70
C PHE A 288 5.08 2.79 -1.83
N GLY A 289 4.42 1.92 -2.60
CA GLY A 289 5.10 1.09 -3.60
C GLY A 289 5.63 -0.22 -3.01
N LEU A 290 4.80 -0.90 -2.20
CA LEU A 290 5.16 -2.15 -1.51
C LEU A 290 5.81 -3.16 -2.45
N VAL A 291 5.31 -3.29 -3.68
CA VAL A 291 5.83 -4.22 -4.68
C VAL A 291 7.29 -3.94 -5.08
N LEU A 292 7.79 -2.70 -4.93
CA LEU A 292 9.21 -2.39 -5.11
C LEU A 292 10.06 -3.07 -4.03
N VAL A 293 9.61 -2.99 -2.78
CA VAL A 293 10.29 -3.61 -1.64
C VAL A 293 10.24 -5.14 -1.76
N GLU A 294 9.13 -5.69 -2.23
CA GLU A 294 8.97 -7.11 -2.53
C GLU A 294 9.97 -7.57 -3.59
N ALA A 295 10.07 -6.85 -4.71
CA ALA A 295 11.03 -7.14 -5.78
C ALA A 295 12.49 -7.02 -5.30
N MET A 296 12.79 -5.97 -4.51
CA MET A 296 14.11 -5.79 -3.92
C MET A 296 14.49 -6.93 -2.99
N SER A 297 13.53 -7.50 -2.24
CA SER A 297 13.81 -8.65 -1.37
C SER A 297 14.14 -9.93 -2.13
N CYS A 298 13.75 -10.01 -3.40
CA CYS A 298 14.16 -11.07 -4.33
C CYS A 298 15.49 -10.76 -5.05
N GLY A 299 16.16 -9.67 -4.70
CA GLY A 299 17.44 -9.27 -5.31
C GLY A 299 17.29 -8.66 -6.70
N LEU A 300 16.13 -8.10 -7.04
CA LEU A 300 15.94 -7.45 -8.34
C LEU A 300 16.39 -5.99 -8.30
N PRO A 301 17.15 -5.51 -9.28
CA PRO A 301 17.25 -4.08 -9.53
C PRO A 301 15.89 -3.52 -9.89
N VAL A 302 15.55 -2.32 -9.40
CA VAL A 302 14.22 -1.74 -9.57
C VAL A 302 14.28 -0.45 -10.39
N ILE A 303 13.41 -0.33 -11.39
CA ILE A 303 13.31 0.84 -12.24
C ILE A 303 11.91 1.42 -12.08
N SER A 304 11.80 2.70 -11.75
CA SER A 304 10.49 3.30 -11.52
C SER A 304 10.40 4.73 -12.02
N TYR A 305 9.20 5.13 -12.45
CA TYR A 305 8.88 6.54 -12.48
C TYR A 305 8.96 7.14 -11.08
N ALA A 306 9.50 8.35 -10.98
CA ALA A 306 9.56 9.13 -9.75
C ALA A 306 8.18 9.72 -9.41
N CYS A 307 7.15 8.87 -9.35
CA CYS A 307 5.82 9.29 -8.98
C CYS A 307 5.75 9.74 -7.52
N LYS A 308 4.63 10.38 -7.14
CA LYS A 308 4.42 10.82 -5.77
C LYS A 308 4.29 9.63 -4.82
N CYS A 309 5.01 9.73 -3.73
CA CYS A 309 4.97 8.89 -2.52
C CYS A 309 5.33 7.42 -2.76
N GLY A 310 6.58 7.11 -2.50
CA GLY A 310 7.10 5.75 -2.47
C GLY A 310 8.41 5.57 -3.21
N PRO A 311 8.45 5.60 -4.54
CA PRO A 311 9.68 5.28 -5.28
C PRO A 311 10.90 6.07 -4.84
N LYS A 312 10.74 7.37 -4.53
CA LYS A 312 11.84 8.26 -4.10
C LYS A 312 12.35 7.96 -2.67
N ASP A 313 11.52 7.36 -1.83
CA ASP A 313 11.92 6.93 -0.48
C ASP A 313 12.55 5.53 -0.49
N ILE A 314 12.34 4.74 -1.55
CA ILE A 314 12.74 3.32 -1.65
C ILE A 314 13.98 3.15 -2.55
N ILE A 315 14.02 3.89 -3.67
CA ILE A 315 15.06 3.75 -4.69
C ILE A 315 16.16 4.80 -4.48
N GLU A 316 17.35 4.34 -4.20
CA GLU A 316 18.59 5.13 -4.22
C GLU A 316 19.12 5.09 -5.66
N HIS A 317 18.84 6.16 -6.46
CA HIS A 317 19.15 6.23 -7.90
C HIS A 317 20.62 5.90 -8.20
N GLY A 318 20.86 4.98 -9.13
CA GLY A 318 22.19 4.48 -9.49
C GLY A 318 22.76 3.46 -8.50
N THR A 319 22.09 3.20 -7.37
CA THR A 319 22.58 2.25 -6.34
C THR A 319 21.83 0.92 -6.41
N ASN A 320 20.53 0.93 -6.16
CA ASN A 320 19.68 -0.28 -6.20
C ASN A 320 18.71 -0.28 -7.39
N GLY A 321 18.80 0.74 -8.24
CA GLY A 321 17.92 0.89 -9.39
C GLY A 321 17.92 2.30 -9.96
N PHE A 322 16.95 2.60 -10.79
CA PHE A 322 16.83 3.89 -11.45
C PHE A 322 15.47 4.56 -11.17
N LEU A 323 15.51 5.86 -10.84
CA LEU A 323 14.36 6.76 -10.80
C LEU A 323 14.32 7.56 -12.10
N CYS A 324 13.23 7.45 -12.85
CA CYS A 324 12.98 8.12 -14.09
C CYS A 324 11.96 9.25 -13.89
N PRO A 325 12.10 10.42 -14.54
CA PRO A 325 11.05 11.43 -14.51
C PRO A 325 9.70 10.85 -14.94
N LEU A 326 8.62 11.34 -14.29
CA LEU A 326 7.27 10.82 -14.54
C LEU A 326 6.89 11.00 -16.01
N ASN A 327 6.43 9.91 -16.66
CA ASN A 327 6.05 9.84 -18.06
C ASN A 327 7.17 10.09 -19.09
N ASP A 328 8.43 10.07 -18.70
CA ASP A 328 9.54 10.09 -19.63
C ASP A 328 9.83 8.68 -20.14
N GLU A 329 9.07 8.27 -21.16
CA GLU A 329 9.12 6.92 -21.74
C GLU A 329 10.50 6.61 -22.36
N LYS A 330 11.15 7.60 -22.97
CA LYS A 330 12.47 7.44 -23.57
C LYS A 330 13.53 7.17 -22.51
N LYS A 331 13.51 7.97 -21.43
CA LYS A 331 14.45 7.79 -20.33
C LYS A 331 14.24 6.47 -19.60
N LEU A 332 12.98 6.05 -19.45
CA LEU A 332 12.67 4.75 -18.86
C LEU A 332 13.21 3.60 -19.73
N ALA A 333 13.04 3.68 -21.07
CA ALA A 333 13.61 2.72 -21.99
C ALA A 333 15.15 2.68 -21.90
N GLU A 334 15.84 3.83 -21.84
CA GLU A 334 17.28 3.90 -21.64
C GLU A 334 17.74 3.17 -20.38
N TYR A 335 17.08 3.39 -19.25
CA TYR A 335 17.42 2.71 -17.99
C TYR A 335 17.16 1.21 -18.04
N ILE A 336 16.09 0.77 -18.71
CA ILE A 336 15.82 -0.67 -18.93
C ILE A 336 16.94 -1.25 -19.78
N CYS A 337 17.29 -0.62 -20.90
CA CYS A 337 18.39 -1.06 -21.76
C CYS A 337 19.72 -1.14 -21.01
N THR A 338 20.03 -0.15 -20.16
CA THR A 338 21.24 -0.17 -19.32
C THR A 338 21.29 -1.41 -18.42
N ILE A 339 20.18 -1.77 -17.77
CA ILE A 339 20.10 -2.98 -16.94
C ILE A 339 20.22 -4.25 -17.79
N ILE A 340 19.72 -4.24 -19.02
CA ILE A 340 19.81 -5.37 -19.96
C ILE A 340 21.26 -5.56 -20.42
N GLU A 341 21.93 -4.51 -20.84
CA GLU A 341 23.27 -4.52 -21.42
C GLU A 341 24.34 -4.89 -20.39
N ASP A 342 24.32 -4.23 -19.24
CA ASP A 342 25.36 -4.35 -18.23
C ASP A 342 24.99 -5.38 -17.17
N LYS A 343 25.46 -6.60 -17.34
CA LYS A 343 25.22 -7.70 -16.41
C LYS A 343 25.83 -7.44 -15.02
N ASP A 344 27.02 -6.84 -14.97
CA ASP A 344 27.72 -6.62 -13.70
C ASP A 344 27.03 -5.51 -12.90
N LEU A 345 26.58 -4.45 -13.58
CA LEU A 345 25.74 -3.43 -12.99
C LEU A 345 24.43 -4.03 -12.46
N ARG A 346 23.77 -4.86 -13.26
CA ARG A 346 22.51 -5.54 -12.89
C ARG A 346 22.68 -6.39 -11.63
N VAL A 347 23.74 -7.17 -11.53
CA VAL A 347 24.05 -7.99 -10.35
C VAL A 347 24.34 -7.12 -9.14
N ASN A 348 25.24 -6.12 -9.28
CA ASN A 348 25.57 -5.20 -8.19
C ASN A 348 24.32 -4.45 -7.66
N MET A 349 23.47 -3.95 -8.57
CA MET A 349 22.22 -3.29 -8.17
C MET A 349 21.26 -4.27 -7.47
N GLY A 350 21.18 -5.52 -7.92
CA GLY A 350 20.38 -6.57 -7.29
C GLY A 350 20.83 -6.86 -5.85
N GLU A 351 22.12 -6.98 -5.61
CA GLU A 351 22.70 -7.16 -4.27
C GLU A 351 22.38 -5.97 -3.35
N LYS A 352 22.52 -4.74 -3.87
CA LYS A 352 22.16 -3.52 -3.15
C LYS A 352 20.68 -3.45 -2.85
N SER A 353 19.82 -3.83 -3.82
CA SER A 353 18.37 -3.95 -3.62
C SER A 353 18.05 -4.86 -2.45
N LYS A 354 18.63 -6.07 -2.44
CA LYS A 354 18.46 -7.02 -1.33
C LYS A 354 18.85 -6.40 0.00
N LYS A 355 20.02 -5.79 0.09
CA LYS A 355 20.53 -5.15 1.31
C LYS A 355 19.61 -4.01 1.79
N ILE A 356 19.14 -3.17 0.89
CA ILE A 356 18.26 -2.05 1.23
C ILE A 356 16.89 -2.54 1.67
N SER A 357 16.37 -3.65 1.09
CA SER A 357 15.09 -4.25 1.48
C SER A 357 15.05 -4.72 2.94
N GLU A 358 16.19 -5.00 3.56
CA GLU A 358 16.29 -5.39 4.97
C GLU A 358 15.74 -4.32 5.93
N LYS A 359 15.81 -3.03 5.53
CA LYS A 359 15.25 -1.90 6.30
C LYS A 359 13.72 -2.01 6.46
N TYR A 360 13.06 -2.81 5.61
CA TYR A 360 11.61 -2.99 5.55
C TYR A 360 11.16 -4.35 6.11
N LYS A 361 12.05 -5.16 6.68
CA LYS A 361 11.65 -6.37 7.40
C LYS A 361 10.71 -6.03 8.55
N PHE A 362 9.76 -6.94 8.82
CA PHE A 362 8.79 -6.72 9.90
C PHE A 362 9.48 -6.46 11.25
N GLU A 363 10.55 -7.17 11.56
CA GLU A 363 11.32 -7.02 12.80
C GLU A 363 11.91 -5.59 12.95
N VAL A 364 12.25 -4.93 11.85
CA VAL A 364 12.76 -3.56 11.86
C VAL A 364 11.62 -2.55 11.99
N ILE A 365 10.55 -2.75 11.23
CA ILE A 365 9.40 -1.85 11.21
C ILE A 365 8.59 -1.96 12.51
N SER A 366 8.43 -3.16 13.06
CA SER A 366 7.71 -3.38 14.32
C SER A 366 8.36 -2.64 15.51
N ARG A 367 9.70 -2.53 15.55
CA ARG A 367 10.37 -1.74 16.60
C ARG A 367 9.95 -0.28 16.59
N LYS A 368 9.78 0.34 15.42
CA LYS A 368 9.30 1.73 15.30
C LYS A 368 7.86 1.87 15.81
N TRP A 369 7.02 0.86 15.55
CA TRP A 369 5.65 0.83 16.06
C TRP A 369 5.62 0.68 17.58
N LEU A 370 6.40 -0.26 18.14
CA LEU A 370 6.45 -0.52 19.57
C LEU A 370 6.99 0.69 20.33
N GLU A 371 8.06 1.31 19.84
CA GLU A 371 8.60 2.55 20.41
C GLU A 371 7.53 3.68 20.42
N LEU A 372 6.79 3.83 19.34
CA LEU A 372 5.69 4.79 19.29
C LEU A 372 4.60 4.46 20.31
N PHE A 373 4.20 3.18 20.43
CA PHE A 373 3.19 2.77 21.41
C PHE A 373 3.65 3.06 22.83
N ASP A 374 4.86 2.69 23.19
CA ASP A 374 5.41 2.89 24.53
C ASP A 374 5.45 4.39 24.91
N ILE A 375 5.96 5.23 24.00
CA ILE A 375 6.03 6.68 24.21
C ILE A 375 4.62 7.26 24.45
N GLU A 376 3.65 6.91 23.62
CA GLU A 376 2.31 7.50 23.74
C GLU A 376 1.51 6.92 24.92
N LEU A 377 1.70 5.66 25.29
CA LEU A 377 1.10 5.08 26.49
C LEU A 377 1.65 5.75 27.76
N LEU A 378 2.95 6.02 27.84
CA LEU A 378 3.54 6.75 28.94
C LEU A 378 2.95 8.15 29.06
N LYS A 379 2.82 8.90 27.95
CA LYS A 379 2.19 10.24 27.94
C LYS A 379 0.74 10.21 28.45
N LYS A 380 -0.04 9.18 28.09
CA LYS A 380 -1.43 9.06 28.57
C LYS A 380 -1.51 8.76 30.05
N ARG A 381 -0.64 7.87 30.57
CA ARG A 381 -0.58 7.57 32.02
C ARG A 381 -0.26 8.81 32.84
N HIS A 382 0.71 9.63 32.42
CA HIS A 382 1.05 10.86 33.10
C HIS A 382 -0.08 11.89 33.10
N LYS A 383 -0.90 11.98 32.04
CA LYS A 383 -2.05 12.87 31.97
C LYS A 383 -3.23 12.43 32.85
N THR A 384 -3.30 11.16 33.22
CA THR A 384 -4.40 10.64 34.06
C THR A 384 -4.06 10.75 35.55
N THR A 385 -2.79 11.01 35.89
CA THR A 385 -2.29 11.11 37.27
C THR A 385 -2.22 12.58 37.79
N VAL A 386 -2.47 13.56 36.94
CA VAL A 386 -2.57 14.97 37.21
C VAL A 386 -4.04 15.41 37.12
#